data_249b11c546dd2b732bb0f5aed68f5ee9
#
_entry.id   249b11c546dd2b732bb0f5aed68f5ee9
#
_cell.length_a   1.000
_cell.length_b   1.000
_cell.length_c   1.000
_cell.angle_alpha   90.00
_cell.angle_beta   90.00
_cell.angle_gamma   90.00
#
_symmetry.space_group_name_H-M   'P 1'
#
loop_
_entity.id
_entity.type
_entity.pdbx_description
1 polymer ?
#
loop_
_entity_poly.entity_id
_entity_poly.type
_entity_poly.pdbx_seq_one_letter_code
_entity_poly.pdbx_strand_id
1 'polypeptide(L)'
;MTNPSVTSLGVDRDAGTAMIALSRRYLREYLTKIRLSVSVLDEHVVWARPNEASNSIGNLMLHLAGNARQWIVSGVGGAHDVRDRQSEFDQRTPLSITSLIDRLEQTISDVDHVLASLTPADLPTRRRIQANDVSVLEAIYHVVEHFSMHTGQILMITKMKTGTPE
;
A
#
# COMPACT_ATOMS: atom_id res chain seq x y z
N MET A 1 -6.86 50.73 -3.79
CA MET A 1 -7.52 49.51 -3.30
C MET A 1 -6.53 48.37 -3.48
N THR A 2 -5.80 48.11 -2.44
CA THR A 2 -4.79 47.04 -2.40
C THR A 2 -5.47 45.73 -2.01
N ASN A 3 -5.44 44.79 -2.94
CA ASN A 3 -5.95 43.42 -2.74
C ASN A 3 -5.07 42.70 -1.70
N PRO A 4 -5.60 42.15 -0.60
CA PRO A 4 -4.79 41.40 0.33
C PRO A 4 -4.43 40.06 -0.31
N SER A 5 -3.15 39.87 -0.64
CA SER A 5 -2.59 38.59 -0.99
C SER A 5 -2.79 37.64 0.17
N VAL A 6 -3.74 36.76 0.00
CA VAL A 6 -4.16 35.76 0.99
C VAL A 6 -3.02 34.84 1.31
N THR A 7 -2.81 34.64 2.55
CA THR A 7 -2.00 33.66 3.30
C THR A 7 -2.38 32.19 2.96
N SER A 8 -2.40 31.79 1.69
CA SER A 8 -2.71 30.40 1.28
C SER A 8 -1.53 29.43 1.52
N LEU A 9 -0.31 29.97 1.59
CA LEU A 9 0.92 29.17 1.68
C LEU A 9 1.08 28.41 3.00
N GLY A 10 0.47 28.86 4.09
CA GLY A 10 0.57 28.21 5.40
C GLY A 10 -0.33 26.98 5.52
N VAL A 11 -1.57 27.11 5.09
CA VAL A 11 -2.57 26.02 5.13
C VAL A 11 -2.18 24.88 4.20
N ASP A 12 -1.68 25.21 3.01
CA ASP A 12 -1.26 24.18 2.04
C ASP A 12 -0.03 23.39 2.50
N ARG A 13 0.93 24.05 3.17
CA ARG A 13 2.09 23.39 3.76
C ARG A 13 1.69 22.46 4.89
N ASP A 14 0.80 22.89 5.76
CA ASP A 14 0.30 22.08 6.87
C ASP A 14 -0.50 20.88 6.38
N ALA A 15 -1.36 21.06 5.38
CA ALA A 15 -2.13 19.99 4.75
C ALA A 15 -1.20 18.96 4.05
N GLY A 16 -0.20 19.41 3.32
CA GLY A 16 0.78 18.55 2.66
C GLY A 16 1.61 17.73 3.65
N THR A 17 2.09 18.37 4.71
CA THR A 17 2.81 17.69 5.79
C THR A 17 1.92 16.67 6.49
N ALA A 18 0.67 17.03 6.78
CA ALA A 18 -0.30 16.12 7.38
C ALA A 18 -0.60 14.93 6.45
N MET A 19 -0.77 15.15 5.14
CA MET A 19 -1.02 14.10 4.16
C MET A 19 0.12 13.07 4.13
N ILE A 20 1.38 13.50 4.09
CA ILE A 20 2.55 12.61 4.13
C ILE A 20 2.56 11.82 5.45
N ALA A 21 2.40 12.49 6.59
CA ALA A 21 2.44 11.86 7.91
C ALA A 21 1.29 10.85 8.10
N LEU A 22 0.08 11.19 7.68
CA LEU A 22 -1.10 10.32 7.74
C LEU A 22 -0.94 9.10 6.84
N SER A 23 -0.43 9.28 5.62
CA SER A 23 -0.20 8.18 4.69
C SER A 23 0.78 7.16 5.26
N ARG A 24 1.91 7.61 5.83
CA ARG A 24 2.89 6.77 6.53
C ARG A 24 2.26 6.01 7.70
N ARG A 25 1.44 6.69 8.50
CA ARG A 25 0.75 6.09 9.65
C ARG A 25 -0.24 5.01 9.19
N TYR A 26 -1.13 5.32 8.25
CA TYR A 26 -2.15 4.37 7.79
C TYR A 26 -1.56 3.13 7.13
N LEU A 27 -0.50 3.27 6.33
CA LEU A 27 0.18 2.11 5.73
C LEU A 27 0.74 1.16 6.80
N ARG A 28 1.33 1.70 7.90
CA ARG A 28 1.78 0.88 9.04
C ARG A 28 0.61 0.26 9.81
N GLU A 29 -0.50 0.96 9.96
CA GLU A 29 -1.72 0.42 10.59
C GLU A 29 -2.31 -0.73 9.76
N TYR A 30 -2.37 -0.60 8.44
CA TYR A 30 -2.83 -1.66 7.55
C TYR A 30 -1.92 -2.89 7.62
N LEU A 31 -0.61 -2.70 7.57
CA LEU A 31 0.35 -3.79 7.76
C LEU A 31 0.11 -4.52 9.09
N THR A 32 -0.09 -3.79 10.18
CA THR A 32 -0.38 -4.38 11.50
C THR A 32 -1.66 -5.19 11.48
N LYS A 33 -2.74 -4.66 10.88
CA LYS A 33 -4.03 -5.37 10.74
C LYS A 33 -3.87 -6.66 9.92
N ILE A 34 -3.17 -6.59 8.79
CA ILE A 34 -2.90 -7.76 7.95
C ILE A 34 -2.13 -8.81 8.75
N ARG A 35 -1.04 -8.43 9.41
CA ARG A 35 -0.22 -9.33 10.21
C ARG A 35 -1.03 -10.04 11.30
N LEU A 36 -1.79 -9.29 12.08
CA LEU A 36 -2.65 -9.87 13.12
C LEU A 36 -3.70 -10.81 12.53
N SER A 37 -4.28 -10.45 11.40
CA SER A 37 -5.30 -11.23 10.72
C SER A 37 -4.75 -12.58 10.22
N VAL A 38 -3.56 -12.60 9.61
CA VAL A 38 -3.00 -13.84 9.08
C VAL A 38 -2.31 -14.70 10.14
N SER A 39 -1.93 -14.14 11.29
CA SER A 39 -1.25 -14.87 12.36
C SER A 39 -2.11 -15.95 13.03
N VAL A 40 -3.41 -15.91 12.84
CA VAL A 40 -4.37 -16.91 13.38
C VAL A 40 -4.79 -17.94 12.32
N LEU A 41 -4.18 -17.92 11.14
CA LEU A 41 -4.52 -18.79 10.01
C LEU A 41 -3.39 -19.78 9.74
N ASP A 42 -3.77 -20.95 9.25
CA ASP A 42 -2.82 -21.91 8.66
C ASP A 42 -2.46 -21.50 7.22
N GLU A 43 -1.28 -21.91 6.75
CA GLU A 43 -0.80 -21.58 5.39
C GLU A 43 -1.79 -22.00 4.30
N HIS A 44 -2.39 -23.20 4.42
CA HIS A 44 -3.37 -23.68 3.44
C HIS A 44 -4.61 -22.77 3.36
N VAL A 45 -5.01 -22.13 4.47
CA VAL A 45 -6.14 -21.18 4.51
C VAL A 45 -5.75 -19.86 3.84
N VAL A 46 -4.51 -19.39 4.07
CA VAL A 46 -3.98 -18.16 3.45
C VAL A 46 -3.95 -18.30 1.92
N TRP A 47 -3.72 -19.50 1.40
CA TRP A 47 -3.67 -19.76 -0.04
C TRP A 47 -4.98 -20.30 -0.63
N ALA A 48 -5.98 -20.60 0.22
CA ALA A 48 -7.29 -21.04 -0.26
C ALA A 48 -8.03 -19.90 -0.96
N ARG A 49 -8.52 -20.18 -2.18
CA ARG A 49 -9.37 -19.27 -2.94
C ARG A 49 -10.83 -19.60 -2.71
N PRO A 50 -11.71 -18.61 -2.53
CA PRO A 50 -13.17 -18.88 -2.48
C PRO A 50 -13.71 -19.53 -3.76
N ASN A 51 -13.17 -19.18 -4.91
CA ASN A 51 -13.42 -19.74 -6.23
C ASN A 51 -12.27 -19.39 -7.17
N GLU A 52 -12.28 -19.89 -8.40
CA GLU A 52 -11.20 -19.68 -9.37
C GLU A 52 -11.01 -18.20 -9.77
N ALA A 53 -12.09 -17.42 -9.78
CA ALA A 53 -12.04 -16.00 -10.12
C ALA A 53 -11.55 -15.11 -8.97
N SER A 54 -11.46 -15.65 -7.75
CA SER A 54 -11.06 -14.90 -6.55
C SER A 54 -9.56 -15.07 -6.25
N ASN A 55 -8.99 -14.07 -5.62
CA ASN A 55 -7.63 -14.14 -5.09
C ASN A 55 -7.61 -14.74 -3.68
N SER A 56 -6.55 -15.45 -3.36
CA SER A 56 -6.26 -15.86 -1.98
C SER A 56 -5.70 -14.68 -1.18
N ILE A 57 -5.67 -14.79 0.15
CA ILE A 57 -4.98 -13.83 1.02
C ILE A 57 -3.51 -13.68 0.60
N GLY A 58 -2.82 -14.81 0.31
CA GLY A 58 -1.42 -14.79 -0.14
C GLY A 58 -1.23 -13.98 -1.43
N ASN A 59 -2.12 -14.16 -2.43
CA ASN A 59 -2.07 -13.33 -3.65
C ASN A 59 -2.30 -11.85 -3.37
N LEU A 60 -3.24 -11.50 -2.48
CA LEU A 60 -3.49 -10.11 -2.09
C LEU A 60 -2.28 -9.49 -1.39
N MET A 61 -1.61 -10.23 -0.51
CA MET A 61 -0.38 -9.75 0.17
C MET A 61 0.75 -9.50 -0.82
N LEU A 62 0.99 -10.42 -1.78
CA LEU A 62 1.96 -10.22 -2.85
C LEU A 62 1.62 -8.99 -3.69
N HIS A 63 0.34 -8.84 -4.02
CA HIS A 63 -0.17 -7.73 -4.82
C HIS A 63 0.01 -6.37 -4.13
N LEU A 64 -0.25 -6.29 -2.83
CA LEU A 64 -0.02 -5.08 -2.04
C LEU A 64 1.45 -4.70 -2.01
N ALA A 65 2.34 -5.68 -1.77
CA ALA A 65 3.78 -5.43 -1.77
C ALA A 65 4.27 -4.95 -3.15
N GLY A 66 3.86 -5.63 -4.23
CA GLY A 66 4.22 -5.25 -5.59
C GLY A 66 3.69 -3.87 -5.98
N ASN A 67 2.44 -3.54 -5.61
CA ASN A 67 1.83 -2.23 -5.89
C ASN A 67 2.59 -1.11 -5.19
N ALA A 68 2.76 -1.20 -3.86
CA ALA A 68 3.42 -0.15 -3.09
C ALA A 68 4.87 0.07 -3.53
N ARG A 69 5.61 -1.02 -3.81
CA ARG A 69 6.97 -0.92 -4.34
C ARG A 69 7.00 -0.20 -5.68
N GLN A 70 6.12 -0.57 -6.61
CA GLN A 70 6.08 0.03 -7.93
C GLN A 70 5.71 1.52 -7.89
N TRP A 71 4.66 1.86 -7.16
CA TRP A 71 4.15 3.23 -7.15
C TRP A 71 5.01 4.19 -6.33
N ILE A 72 5.46 3.77 -5.15
CA ILE A 72 6.20 4.66 -4.25
C ILE A 72 7.70 4.45 -4.38
N VAL A 73 8.22 3.23 -4.21
CA VAL A 73 9.67 3.02 -4.18
C VAL A 73 10.29 3.28 -5.55
N SER A 74 9.65 2.78 -6.61
CA SER A 74 10.12 3.00 -7.99
C SER A 74 9.59 4.31 -8.57
N GLY A 75 8.28 4.51 -8.55
CA GLY A 75 7.64 5.65 -9.23
C GLY A 75 7.94 7.00 -8.60
N VAL A 76 7.89 7.11 -7.29
CA VAL A 76 8.19 8.35 -6.55
C VAL A 76 9.68 8.41 -6.19
N GLY A 77 10.22 7.33 -5.63
CA GLY A 77 11.59 7.26 -5.13
C GLY A 77 12.66 7.01 -6.18
N GLY A 78 12.28 6.65 -7.42
CA GLY A 78 13.21 6.48 -8.54
C GLY A 78 13.97 5.15 -8.57
N ALA A 79 13.65 4.17 -7.72
CA ALA A 79 14.25 2.84 -7.80
C ALA A 79 13.81 2.10 -9.08
N HIS A 80 14.64 1.17 -9.56
CA HIS A 80 14.31 0.38 -10.74
C HIS A 80 13.04 -0.46 -10.52
N ASP A 81 12.07 -0.36 -11.44
CA ASP A 81 10.84 -1.16 -11.41
C ASP A 81 11.10 -2.53 -12.04
N VAL A 82 10.94 -3.58 -11.22
CA VAL A 82 11.09 -4.99 -11.62
C VAL A 82 9.79 -5.77 -11.43
N ARG A 83 8.65 -5.08 -11.27
CA ARG A 83 7.38 -5.73 -10.95
C ARG A 83 6.88 -6.59 -12.10
N ASP A 84 6.60 -7.84 -11.81
CA ASP A 84 5.74 -8.70 -12.63
C ASP A 84 4.39 -8.87 -11.92
N ARG A 85 3.41 -8.03 -12.29
CA ARG A 85 2.09 -8.04 -11.69
C ARG A 85 1.35 -9.36 -11.91
N GLN A 86 1.54 -10.01 -13.05
CA GLN A 86 0.82 -11.24 -13.36
C GLN A 86 1.28 -12.38 -12.46
N SER A 87 2.57 -12.46 -12.17
CA SER A 87 3.12 -13.48 -11.27
C SER A 87 2.51 -13.44 -9.85
N GLU A 88 2.10 -12.25 -9.36
CA GLU A 88 1.45 -12.08 -8.07
C GLU A 88 0.12 -12.84 -8.00
N PHE A 89 -0.63 -12.87 -9.09
CA PHE A 89 -1.93 -13.55 -9.20
C PHE A 89 -1.82 -15.00 -9.65
N ASP A 90 -0.78 -15.35 -10.40
CA ASP A 90 -0.53 -16.72 -10.89
C ASP A 90 0.15 -17.59 -9.84
N GLN A 91 0.63 -17.01 -8.73
CA GLN A 91 1.23 -17.77 -7.63
C GLN A 91 0.23 -18.80 -7.08
N ARG A 92 0.55 -20.07 -7.22
CA ARG A 92 -0.23 -21.22 -6.71
C ARG A 92 0.53 -22.02 -5.67
N THR A 93 1.86 -22.08 -5.81
CA THR A 93 2.71 -22.73 -4.81
C THR A 93 2.74 -21.90 -3.54
N PRO A 94 2.30 -22.42 -2.39
CA PRO A 94 2.29 -21.67 -1.15
C PRO A 94 3.68 -21.15 -0.77
N LEU A 95 3.74 -19.87 -0.40
CA LEU A 95 4.84 -19.28 0.36
C LEU A 95 4.42 -19.27 1.82
N SER A 96 5.38 -19.39 2.74
CA SER A 96 5.08 -19.32 4.16
C SER A 96 4.48 -17.96 4.55
N ILE A 97 3.61 -17.96 5.57
CA ILE A 97 3.03 -16.73 6.13
C ILE A 97 4.14 -15.77 6.55
N THR A 98 5.19 -16.28 7.18
CA THR A 98 6.37 -15.48 7.57
C THR A 98 6.98 -14.78 6.36
N SER A 99 7.23 -15.48 5.26
CA SER A 99 7.80 -14.88 4.04
C SER A 99 6.90 -13.79 3.43
N LEU A 100 5.57 -13.97 3.50
CA LEU A 100 4.62 -12.95 3.02
C LEU A 100 4.63 -11.71 3.92
N ILE A 101 4.68 -11.89 5.24
CA ILE A 101 4.78 -10.80 6.22
C ILE A 101 6.10 -10.05 6.03
N ASP A 102 7.23 -10.75 6.01
CA ASP A 102 8.56 -10.14 5.84
C ASP A 102 8.64 -9.28 4.57
N ARG A 103 8.07 -9.79 3.47
CA ARG A 103 8.01 -9.05 2.21
C ARG A 103 7.19 -7.78 2.34
N LEU A 104 6.03 -7.81 3.00
CA LEU A 104 5.21 -6.62 3.24
C LEU A 104 5.91 -5.63 4.17
N GLU A 105 6.51 -6.12 5.25
CA GLU A 105 7.23 -5.30 6.23
C GLU A 105 8.41 -4.58 5.56
N GLN A 106 9.21 -5.29 4.77
CA GLN A 106 10.30 -4.67 4.02
C GLN A 106 9.78 -3.63 3.03
N THR A 107 8.70 -3.94 2.29
CA THR A 107 8.11 -3.00 1.33
C THR A 107 7.60 -1.74 2.03
N ILE A 108 6.89 -1.88 3.16
CA ILE A 108 6.37 -0.71 3.90
C ILE A 108 7.51 0.10 4.52
N SER A 109 8.60 -0.55 4.95
CA SER A 109 9.81 0.14 5.40
C SER A 109 10.44 0.97 4.28
N ASP A 110 10.58 0.40 3.07
CA ASP A 110 11.12 1.10 1.91
C ASP A 110 10.21 2.28 1.50
N VAL A 111 8.89 2.07 1.50
CA VAL A 111 7.88 3.12 1.25
C VAL A 111 7.98 4.23 2.29
N ASP A 112 8.06 3.89 3.57
CA ASP A 112 8.18 4.86 4.67
C ASP A 112 9.44 5.72 4.50
N HIS A 113 10.54 5.13 4.06
CA HIS A 113 11.80 5.83 3.77
C HIS A 113 11.62 6.86 2.65
N VAL A 114 11.00 6.47 1.53
CA VAL A 114 10.70 7.40 0.43
C VAL A 114 9.78 8.52 0.90
N LEU A 115 8.66 8.20 1.58
CA LEU A 115 7.71 9.20 2.04
C LEU A 115 8.31 10.14 3.09
N ALA A 116 9.24 9.66 3.93
CA ALA A 116 9.93 10.47 4.93
C ALA A 116 10.85 11.52 4.31
N SER A 117 11.36 11.29 3.11
CA SER A 117 12.21 12.24 2.39
C SER A 117 11.46 13.34 1.64
N LEU A 118 10.12 13.20 1.51
CA LEU A 118 9.29 14.17 0.78
C LEU A 118 8.96 15.40 1.63
N THR A 119 8.82 16.50 0.92
CA THR A 119 8.26 17.76 1.44
C THR A 119 6.91 18.05 0.78
N PRO A 120 6.08 18.97 1.33
CA PRO A 120 4.85 19.38 0.68
C PRO A 120 5.04 19.92 -0.75
N ALA A 121 6.20 20.49 -1.05
CA ALA A 121 6.52 20.99 -2.38
C ALA A 121 6.68 19.89 -3.44
N ASP A 122 6.97 18.64 -3.02
CA ASP A 122 7.10 17.50 -3.91
C ASP A 122 5.75 16.95 -4.36
N LEU A 123 4.69 17.14 -3.57
CA LEU A 123 3.37 16.56 -3.80
C LEU A 123 2.75 16.86 -5.17
N PRO A 124 2.83 18.10 -5.71
CA PRO A 124 2.29 18.40 -7.04
C PRO A 124 3.20 17.95 -8.19
N THR A 125 4.43 17.50 -7.93
CA THR A 125 5.36 17.11 -9.00
C THR A 125 4.88 15.88 -9.74
N ARG A 126 5.04 15.91 -11.08
CA ARG A 126 4.56 14.83 -11.96
C ARG A 126 5.56 13.67 -12.03
N ARG A 127 5.03 12.48 -12.08
CA ARG A 127 5.76 11.21 -12.25
C ARG A 127 5.07 10.34 -13.28
N ARG A 128 5.86 9.69 -14.13
CA ARG A 128 5.34 8.65 -15.01
C ARG A 128 5.49 7.29 -14.32
N ILE A 129 4.36 6.70 -13.96
CA ILE A 129 4.31 5.38 -13.30
C ILE A 129 3.50 4.46 -14.19
N GLN A 130 4.13 3.43 -14.75
CA GLN A 130 3.57 2.62 -15.82
C GLN A 130 3.18 3.50 -17.02
N ALA A 131 1.92 3.44 -17.45
CA ALA A 131 1.39 4.28 -18.52
C ALA A 131 0.74 5.59 -18.01
N ASN A 132 0.69 5.79 -16.68
CA ASN A 132 0.00 6.91 -16.06
C ASN A 132 0.97 8.08 -15.83
N ASP A 133 0.51 9.29 -16.12
CA ASP A 133 1.15 10.53 -15.71
C ASP A 133 0.37 11.09 -14.52
N VAL A 134 0.97 11.01 -13.32
CA VAL A 134 0.32 11.34 -12.05
C VAL A 134 1.20 12.25 -11.20
N SER A 135 0.60 13.01 -10.28
CA SER A 135 1.34 13.71 -9.24
C SER A 135 1.83 12.74 -8.15
N VAL A 136 2.83 13.14 -7.39
CA VAL A 136 3.27 12.40 -6.19
C VAL A 136 2.12 12.23 -5.22
N LEU A 137 1.27 13.24 -5.04
CA LEU A 137 0.07 13.15 -4.20
C LEU A 137 -0.88 12.04 -4.68
N GLU A 138 -1.18 11.99 -5.98
CA GLU A 138 -2.03 10.94 -6.56
C GLU A 138 -1.43 9.56 -6.38
N ALA A 139 -0.10 9.41 -6.55
CA ALA A 139 0.59 8.14 -6.32
C ALA A 139 0.49 7.68 -4.86
N ILE A 140 0.67 8.59 -3.91
CA ILE A 140 0.54 8.30 -2.47
C ILE A 140 -0.90 7.89 -2.14
N TYR A 141 -1.87 8.69 -2.61
CA TYR A 141 -3.29 8.42 -2.36
C TYR A 141 -3.72 7.06 -2.93
N HIS A 142 -3.30 6.76 -4.17
CA HIS A 142 -3.54 5.46 -4.80
C HIS A 142 -3.07 4.29 -3.92
N VAL A 143 -1.85 4.36 -3.37
CA VAL A 143 -1.31 3.26 -2.55
C VAL A 143 -2.07 3.14 -1.22
N VAL A 144 -2.40 4.25 -0.57
CA VAL A 144 -3.15 4.23 0.70
C VAL A 144 -4.56 3.66 0.50
N GLU A 145 -5.27 4.10 -0.55
CA GLU A 145 -6.61 3.61 -0.91
C GLU A 145 -6.56 2.12 -1.25
N HIS A 146 -5.59 1.72 -2.05
CA HIS A 146 -5.38 0.33 -2.48
C HIS A 146 -5.11 -0.60 -1.28
N PHE A 147 -4.26 -0.17 -0.34
CA PHE A 147 -4.04 -0.88 0.92
C PHE A 147 -5.31 -0.99 1.75
N SER A 148 -6.08 0.10 1.87
CA SER A 148 -7.36 0.09 2.60
C SER A 148 -8.32 -0.95 2.05
N MET A 149 -8.50 -0.95 0.73
CA MET A 149 -9.40 -1.88 0.03
C MET A 149 -8.99 -3.34 0.25
N HIS A 150 -7.74 -3.69 -0.01
CA HIS A 150 -7.29 -5.08 0.11
C HIS A 150 -7.12 -5.54 1.56
N THR A 151 -6.79 -4.65 2.49
CA THR A 151 -6.84 -4.96 3.93
C THR A 151 -8.25 -5.37 4.33
N GLY A 152 -9.28 -4.62 3.91
CA GLY A 152 -10.68 -4.98 4.17
C GLY A 152 -11.04 -6.37 3.61
N GLN A 153 -10.55 -6.71 2.41
CA GLN A 153 -10.75 -8.04 1.82
C GLN A 153 -10.07 -9.14 2.64
N ILE A 154 -8.82 -8.95 3.04
CA ILE A 154 -8.08 -9.90 3.88
C ILE A 154 -8.80 -10.14 5.20
N LEU A 155 -9.20 -9.07 5.90
CA LEU A 155 -9.95 -9.15 7.16
C LEU A 155 -11.26 -9.91 6.97
N MET A 156 -12.02 -9.61 5.93
CA MET A 156 -13.27 -10.29 5.63
C MET A 156 -13.06 -11.79 5.37
N ILE A 157 -12.09 -12.15 4.54
CA ILE A 157 -11.77 -13.56 4.25
C ILE A 157 -11.37 -14.28 5.54
N THR A 158 -10.53 -13.65 6.38
CA THR A 158 -10.12 -14.20 7.67
C THR A 158 -11.34 -14.46 8.57
N LYS A 159 -12.22 -13.50 8.75
CA LYS A 159 -13.45 -13.67 9.55
C LYS A 159 -14.32 -14.80 9.02
N MET A 160 -14.48 -14.90 7.71
CA MET A 160 -15.26 -15.99 7.11
C MET A 160 -14.64 -17.38 7.36
N LYS A 161 -13.32 -17.46 7.59
CA LYS A 161 -12.63 -18.71 7.87
C LYS A 161 -12.56 -19.06 9.34
N THR A 162 -12.43 -18.08 10.23
CA THR A 162 -12.26 -18.28 11.67
C THR A 162 -13.59 -18.24 12.42
N GLY A 163 -14.61 -17.57 11.88
CA GLY A 163 -15.88 -17.33 12.59
C GLY A 163 -15.76 -16.38 13.79
N THR A 164 -14.60 -15.72 13.97
CA THR A 164 -14.32 -14.85 15.12
C THR A 164 -14.78 -13.42 14.80
N PRO A 165 -15.55 -12.74 15.67
CA PRO A 165 -15.78 -11.30 15.59
C PRO A 165 -14.48 -10.53 15.90
N GLU A 166 -14.43 -9.25 15.49
CA GLU A 166 -13.33 -8.34 15.87
C GLU A 166 -13.26 -8.08 17.35
#